data_991bad1a30507667890bb0bfa000525e
#
_entry.id   991bad1a30507667890bb0bfa000525e
#
_cell.length_a   1.000
_cell.length_b   1.000
_cell.length_c   1.000
_cell.angle_alpha   90.00
_cell.angle_beta   90.00
_cell.angle_gamma   90.00
#
_symmetry.space_group_name_H-M   'P 1'
#
loop_
_entity.id
_entity.type
_entity.pdbx_description
1 polymer ?
#
loop_
_entity_poly.entity_id
_entity_poly.type
_entity_poly.pdbx_seq_one_letter_code
_entity_poly.pdbx_strand_id
1 'polypeptide(L)'
;MAVYAIADLHLPAGNKPMDIFGDHWIGHFERIRADWLDRVKPEDVVLLPGDLSWAMRLEEAGEDLRGIGALPGTKVLLRGNHDYWWSSIGRVRRALPEGMYALQNDALMLGGRLYAGSRGWTLPGPDAAEEDVKIYNRERMRLEMSLQHARRLSQDAPITAMMHFPPLTDEETGFSDILEKYGVSDCVYGHLHGPAIYGAVRGVRGAVRYHQVSCDGLDFRLYTLYGDQPIEKMTGEA
;
A
#
# COMPACT_ATOMS: atom_id res chain seq x y z
N MET A 1 0.83 -10.41 -17.31
CA MET A 1 0.24 -9.71 -16.14
C MET A 1 1.40 -9.15 -15.32
N ALA A 2 1.55 -7.87 -15.36
CA ALA A 2 2.49 -7.15 -14.50
C ALA A 2 1.82 -6.80 -13.16
N VAL A 3 2.63 -6.45 -12.16
CA VAL A 3 2.15 -5.95 -10.86
C VAL A 3 2.86 -4.64 -10.57
N TYR A 4 2.09 -3.61 -10.34
CA TYR A 4 2.53 -2.28 -9.96
C TYR A 4 2.12 -1.96 -8.53
N ALA A 5 2.77 -0.97 -7.93
CA ALA A 5 2.40 -0.46 -6.62
C ALA A 5 2.59 1.06 -6.54
N ILE A 6 1.70 1.74 -5.84
CA ILE A 6 1.82 3.15 -5.47
C ILE A 6 0.93 3.41 -4.25
N ALA A 7 1.42 4.12 -3.26
CA ALA A 7 0.69 4.51 -2.07
C ALA A 7 0.52 6.02 -1.96
N ASP A 8 -0.29 6.45 -1.01
CA ASP A 8 -0.37 7.85 -0.58
C ASP A 8 -0.82 8.78 -1.70
N LEU A 9 -1.86 8.38 -2.44
CA LEU A 9 -2.41 9.20 -3.52
C LEU A 9 -2.99 10.51 -3.03
N HIS A 10 -3.48 10.54 -1.79
CA HIS A 10 -4.02 11.72 -1.12
C HIS A 10 -4.95 12.55 -2.01
N LEU A 11 -5.91 11.88 -2.65
CA LEU A 11 -6.86 12.55 -3.53
C LEU A 11 -7.73 13.53 -2.74
N PRO A 12 -8.13 14.66 -3.37
CA PRO A 12 -8.58 15.83 -2.64
C PRO A 12 -9.98 15.70 -2.03
N ALA A 13 -10.77 14.69 -2.36
CA ALA A 13 -12.18 14.59 -1.93
C ALA A 13 -12.94 15.92 -2.05
N GLY A 14 -12.70 16.63 -3.14
CA GLY A 14 -13.32 17.89 -3.48
C GLY A 14 -12.64 19.16 -2.97
N ASN A 15 -11.87 19.18 -1.87
CA ASN A 15 -11.39 20.45 -1.32
C ASN A 15 -10.09 20.43 -0.49
N LYS A 16 -9.26 19.39 -0.58
CA LYS A 16 -7.98 19.38 0.15
C LYS A 16 -6.80 19.25 -0.83
N PRO A 17 -6.30 20.36 -1.36
CA PRO A 17 -5.18 20.34 -2.29
C PRO A 17 -3.89 19.90 -1.57
N MET A 18 -3.08 19.07 -2.24
CA MET A 18 -1.79 18.60 -1.70
C MET A 18 -0.65 19.61 -1.89
N ASP A 19 -0.80 20.63 -2.70
CA ASP A 19 0.19 21.69 -2.95
C ASP A 19 0.56 22.50 -1.70
N ILE A 20 -0.27 22.45 -0.64
CA ILE A 20 0.07 22.98 0.69
C ILE A 20 1.32 22.33 1.30
N PHE A 21 1.69 21.12 0.85
CA PHE A 21 2.89 20.39 1.27
C PHE A 21 4.09 20.63 0.34
N GLY A 22 3.95 21.51 -0.63
CA GLY A 22 4.98 21.95 -1.55
C GLY A 22 4.59 21.85 -3.02
N ASP A 23 5.23 22.68 -3.83
CA ASP A 23 4.91 22.84 -5.26
C ASP A 23 5.06 21.53 -6.06
N HIS A 24 5.88 20.57 -5.59
CA HIS A 24 6.05 19.27 -6.22
C HIS A 24 4.76 18.42 -6.24
N TRP A 25 3.78 18.73 -5.35
CA TRP A 25 2.47 18.09 -5.34
C TRP A 25 1.48 18.68 -6.34
N ILE A 26 1.79 19.81 -6.99
CA ILE A 26 0.91 20.41 -7.99
C ILE A 26 0.68 19.41 -9.13
N GLY A 27 -0.58 19.08 -9.41
CA GLY A 27 -0.94 18.14 -10.48
C GLY A 27 -0.43 16.71 -10.26
N HIS A 28 -0.22 16.30 -9.00
CA HIS A 28 0.35 14.98 -8.70
C HIS A 28 -0.49 13.83 -9.25
N PHE A 29 -1.81 13.90 -9.11
CA PHE A 29 -2.68 12.82 -9.59
C PHE A 29 -2.73 12.76 -11.13
N GLU A 30 -2.66 13.89 -11.81
CA GLU A 30 -2.56 13.93 -13.27
C GLU A 30 -1.27 13.25 -13.76
N ARG A 31 -0.15 13.42 -13.07
CA ARG A 31 1.11 12.74 -13.36
C ARG A 31 1.00 11.24 -13.11
N ILE A 32 0.45 10.83 -11.94
CA ILE A 32 0.19 9.41 -11.63
C ILE A 32 -0.72 8.80 -12.71
N ARG A 33 -1.80 9.49 -13.07
CA ARG A 33 -2.76 9.03 -14.07
C ARG A 33 -2.12 8.87 -15.45
N ALA A 34 -1.27 9.79 -15.85
CA ALA A 34 -0.57 9.73 -17.14
C ALA A 34 0.35 8.50 -17.21
N ASP A 35 1.19 8.28 -16.19
CA ASP A 35 2.07 7.10 -16.10
C ASP A 35 1.26 5.80 -16.02
N TRP A 36 0.13 5.80 -15.30
CA TRP A 36 -0.75 4.65 -15.18
C TRP A 36 -1.36 4.24 -16.53
N LEU A 37 -1.90 5.22 -17.27
CA LEU A 37 -2.52 4.98 -18.58
C LEU A 37 -1.51 4.53 -19.65
N ASP A 38 -0.25 4.96 -19.53
CA ASP A 38 0.83 4.58 -20.45
C ASP A 38 1.28 3.13 -20.23
N ARG A 39 1.34 2.67 -18.97
CA ARG A 39 2.03 1.43 -18.60
C ARG A 39 1.12 0.27 -18.23
N VAL A 40 -0.01 0.54 -17.60
CA VAL A 40 -0.88 -0.51 -17.04
C VAL A 40 -1.88 -1.01 -18.07
N LYS A 41 -1.98 -2.32 -18.22
CA LYS A 41 -2.93 -3.01 -19.10
C LYS A 41 -4.13 -3.52 -18.29
N PRO A 42 -5.27 -3.83 -18.93
CA PRO A 42 -6.46 -4.35 -18.23
C PRO A 42 -6.22 -5.61 -17.40
N GLU A 43 -5.29 -6.48 -17.82
CA GLU A 43 -4.94 -7.71 -17.14
C GLU A 43 -3.95 -7.57 -15.97
N ASP A 44 -3.38 -6.37 -15.76
CA ASP A 44 -2.39 -6.11 -14.74
C ASP A 44 -3.02 -5.85 -13.36
N VAL A 45 -2.20 -5.88 -12.32
CA VAL A 45 -2.62 -5.61 -10.93
C VAL A 45 -1.89 -4.37 -10.42
N VAL A 46 -2.62 -3.50 -9.73
CA VAL A 46 -2.06 -2.32 -9.06
C VAL A 46 -2.36 -2.37 -7.58
N LEU A 47 -1.32 -2.37 -6.76
CA LEU A 47 -1.39 -2.39 -5.30
C LEU A 47 -1.42 -0.97 -4.76
N LEU A 48 -2.40 -0.68 -3.91
CA LEU A 48 -2.64 0.63 -3.31
C LEU A 48 -2.58 0.51 -1.78
N PRO A 49 -1.39 0.56 -1.18
CA PRO A 49 -1.21 0.33 0.26
C PRO A 49 -1.54 1.56 1.14
N GLY A 50 -2.71 2.16 0.93
CA GLY A 50 -3.31 3.16 1.82
C GLY A 50 -3.11 4.62 1.43
N ASP A 51 -3.80 5.47 2.18
CA ASP A 51 -3.87 6.92 2.04
C ASP A 51 -4.31 7.37 0.64
N LEU A 52 -5.50 6.87 0.25
CA LEU A 52 -6.02 7.08 -1.10
C LEU A 52 -6.73 8.43 -1.24
N SER A 53 -7.49 8.83 -0.22
CA SER A 53 -8.32 10.03 -0.27
C SER A 53 -8.42 10.74 1.08
N TRP A 54 -8.44 12.06 1.06
CA TRP A 54 -8.69 12.90 2.22
C TRP A 54 -10.15 12.96 2.67
N ALA A 55 -11.03 12.18 2.06
CA ALA A 55 -12.43 12.13 2.45
C ALA A 55 -12.61 11.75 3.92
N MET A 56 -13.58 12.37 4.58
CA MET A 56 -13.94 12.02 5.96
C MET A 56 -15.01 10.92 6.00
N ARG A 57 -15.78 10.74 4.93
CA ARG A 57 -16.89 9.80 4.82
C ARG A 57 -16.82 9.01 3.53
N LEU A 58 -17.38 7.81 3.52
CA LEU A 58 -17.36 6.91 2.37
C LEU A 58 -18.06 7.52 1.14
N GLU A 59 -19.13 8.26 1.37
CA GLU A 59 -19.89 8.92 0.32
C GLU A 59 -19.05 10.03 -0.37
N GLU A 60 -18.24 10.74 0.40
CA GLU A 60 -17.33 11.78 -0.09
C GLU A 60 -16.15 11.19 -0.89
N ALA A 61 -15.65 10.02 -0.51
CA ALA A 61 -14.60 9.32 -1.24
C ALA A 61 -15.07 8.78 -2.61
N GLY A 62 -16.37 8.77 -2.86
CA GLY A 62 -16.95 8.12 -4.04
C GLY A 62 -16.44 8.67 -5.37
N GLU A 63 -16.13 9.96 -5.48
CA GLU A 63 -15.57 10.56 -6.70
C GLU A 63 -14.12 10.09 -6.92
N ASP A 64 -13.28 10.17 -5.90
CA ASP A 64 -11.89 9.73 -5.93
C ASP A 64 -11.80 8.24 -6.28
N LEU A 65 -12.63 7.40 -5.63
CA LEU A 65 -12.66 5.96 -5.90
C LEU A 65 -13.12 5.64 -7.33
N ARG A 66 -14.08 6.40 -7.89
CA ARG A 66 -14.47 6.25 -9.30
C ARG A 66 -13.34 6.69 -10.24
N GLY A 67 -12.62 7.78 -9.89
CA GLY A 67 -11.44 8.22 -10.64
C GLY A 67 -10.36 7.15 -10.74
N ILE A 68 -10.03 6.51 -9.60
CA ILE A 68 -9.09 5.37 -9.56
C ILE A 68 -9.69 4.15 -10.30
N GLY A 69 -10.97 3.86 -10.09
CA GLY A 69 -11.67 2.72 -10.69
C GLY A 69 -11.67 2.75 -12.21
N ALA A 70 -11.76 3.94 -12.80
CA ALA A 70 -11.73 4.14 -14.25
C ALA A 70 -10.37 3.85 -14.91
N LEU A 71 -9.29 3.77 -14.15
CA LEU A 71 -7.96 3.43 -14.67
C LEU A 71 -7.86 1.93 -14.98
N PRO A 72 -7.00 1.51 -15.92
CA PRO A 72 -6.85 0.09 -16.28
C PRO A 72 -6.26 -0.75 -15.15
N GLY A 73 -6.42 -2.06 -15.25
CA GLY A 73 -5.91 -3.06 -14.29
C GLY A 73 -6.81 -3.30 -13.10
N THR A 74 -6.58 -4.39 -12.39
CA THR A 74 -7.24 -4.74 -11.12
C THR A 74 -6.54 -4.03 -9.96
N LYS A 75 -7.29 -3.31 -9.11
CA LYS A 75 -6.75 -2.57 -7.96
C LYS A 75 -6.97 -3.34 -6.67
N VAL A 76 -5.90 -3.50 -5.89
CA VAL A 76 -5.98 -4.09 -4.55
C VAL A 76 -5.66 -3.00 -3.53
N LEU A 77 -6.63 -2.68 -2.67
CA LEU A 77 -6.59 -1.57 -1.75
C LEU A 77 -6.36 -2.04 -0.32
N LEU A 78 -5.57 -1.28 0.41
CA LEU A 78 -5.45 -1.38 1.86
C LEU A 78 -5.78 -0.01 2.47
N ARG A 79 -6.24 0.00 3.73
CA ARG A 79 -6.49 1.24 4.47
C ARG A 79 -5.19 1.88 4.94
N GLY A 80 -5.03 3.20 4.76
CA GLY A 80 -4.02 4.02 5.42
C GLY A 80 -4.52 4.70 6.70
N ASN A 81 -3.72 5.59 7.28
CA ASN A 81 -4.11 6.32 8.49
C ASN A 81 -4.97 7.55 8.18
N HIS A 82 -4.86 8.13 7.01
CA HIS A 82 -5.68 9.24 6.54
C HIS A 82 -6.95 8.82 5.79
N ASP A 83 -7.15 7.53 5.54
CA ASP A 83 -8.40 7.02 4.96
C ASP A 83 -9.52 7.01 6.03
N TYR A 84 -9.93 8.19 6.52
CA TYR A 84 -11.00 8.35 7.52
C TYR A 84 -12.35 7.85 7.01
N TRP A 85 -12.56 7.92 5.69
CA TRP A 85 -13.73 7.41 4.99
C TRP A 85 -13.91 5.89 5.10
N TRP A 86 -12.84 5.16 5.39
CA TRP A 86 -12.85 3.70 5.47
C TRP A 86 -13.67 3.24 6.67
N SER A 87 -14.90 2.88 6.43
CA SER A 87 -15.86 2.39 7.42
C SER A 87 -15.75 0.86 7.61
N SER A 88 -16.83 0.17 7.90
CA SER A 88 -16.79 -1.29 7.92
C SER A 88 -16.45 -1.86 6.55
N ILE A 89 -15.62 -2.92 6.51
CA ILE A 89 -15.13 -3.50 5.25
C ILE A 89 -16.27 -3.91 4.31
N GLY A 90 -17.39 -4.39 4.84
CA GLY A 90 -18.54 -4.74 4.02
C GLY A 90 -19.19 -3.53 3.33
N ARG A 91 -19.19 -2.33 3.97
CA ARG A 91 -19.67 -1.10 3.33
C ARG A 91 -18.69 -0.63 2.27
N VAL A 92 -17.39 -0.66 2.59
CA VAL A 92 -16.34 -0.29 1.63
C VAL A 92 -16.44 -1.14 0.38
N ARG A 93 -16.45 -2.47 0.49
CA ARG A 93 -16.52 -3.38 -0.66
C ARG A 93 -17.76 -3.18 -1.53
N ARG A 94 -18.90 -2.84 -0.94
CA ARG A 94 -20.11 -2.52 -1.74
C ARG A 94 -20.06 -1.19 -2.49
N ALA A 95 -19.24 -0.26 -2.00
CA ALA A 95 -19.09 1.06 -2.61
C ALA A 95 -17.97 1.13 -3.67
N LEU A 96 -17.08 0.14 -3.69
CA LEU A 96 -15.97 0.11 -4.64
C LEU A 96 -16.49 -0.14 -6.08
N PRO A 97 -15.93 0.57 -7.08
CA PRO A 97 -16.08 0.22 -8.48
C PRO A 97 -15.67 -1.22 -8.79
N GLU A 98 -16.19 -1.75 -9.90
CA GLU A 98 -15.76 -3.06 -10.42
C GLU A 98 -14.23 -3.08 -10.66
N GLY A 99 -13.59 -4.22 -10.41
CA GLY A 99 -12.14 -4.38 -10.54
C GLY A 99 -11.33 -3.79 -9.39
N MET A 100 -11.99 -3.30 -8.31
CA MET A 100 -11.34 -2.84 -7.09
C MET A 100 -11.66 -3.75 -5.91
N TYR A 101 -10.64 -4.15 -5.16
CA TYR A 101 -10.75 -5.09 -4.04
C TYR A 101 -10.08 -4.52 -2.79
N ALA A 102 -10.82 -4.44 -1.69
CA ALA A 102 -10.29 -3.99 -0.40
C ALA A 102 -9.92 -5.17 0.50
N LEU A 103 -8.70 -5.16 1.03
CA LEU A 103 -8.21 -6.14 2.01
C LEU A 103 -8.39 -5.63 3.43
N GLN A 104 -8.89 -6.52 4.30
CA GLN A 104 -8.92 -6.31 5.75
C GLN A 104 -9.05 -7.65 6.47
N ASN A 105 -7.99 -8.11 7.09
CA ASN A 105 -7.89 -9.39 7.82
C ASN A 105 -8.07 -10.64 6.92
N ASP A 106 -8.03 -10.47 5.62
CA ASP A 106 -8.16 -11.53 4.61
C ASP A 106 -7.11 -11.36 3.50
N ALA A 107 -7.19 -12.20 2.49
CA ALA A 107 -6.28 -12.21 1.36
C ALA A 107 -7.03 -12.46 0.06
N LEU A 108 -6.41 -12.12 -1.05
CA LEU A 108 -6.91 -12.28 -2.40
C LEU A 108 -5.87 -13.03 -3.24
N MET A 109 -6.32 -13.92 -4.11
CA MET A 109 -5.46 -14.56 -5.12
C MET A 109 -5.78 -13.98 -6.49
N LEU A 110 -4.78 -13.42 -7.16
CA LEU A 110 -4.86 -12.94 -8.54
C LEU A 110 -3.62 -13.41 -9.31
N GLY A 111 -3.82 -13.93 -10.51
CA GLY A 111 -2.73 -14.34 -11.40
C GLY A 111 -1.72 -15.30 -10.78
N GLY A 112 -2.17 -16.21 -9.90
CA GLY A 112 -1.30 -17.17 -9.21
C GLY A 112 -0.48 -16.60 -8.05
N ARG A 113 -0.71 -15.35 -7.64
CA ARG A 113 -0.06 -14.70 -6.50
C ARG A 113 -1.09 -14.31 -5.44
N LEU A 114 -0.69 -14.43 -4.18
CA LEU A 114 -1.48 -14.03 -3.03
C LEU A 114 -1.14 -12.61 -2.61
N TYR A 115 -2.16 -11.83 -2.32
CA TYR A 115 -2.07 -10.47 -1.76
C TYR A 115 -2.72 -10.47 -0.39
N ALA A 116 -1.96 -10.05 0.62
CA ALA A 116 -2.39 -10.04 2.02
C ALA A 116 -1.79 -8.82 2.71
N GLY A 117 -2.29 -8.44 3.89
CA GLY A 117 -1.69 -7.33 4.61
C GLY A 117 -2.53 -6.75 5.72
N SER A 118 -1.96 -5.76 6.39
CA SER A 118 -2.64 -4.91 7.36
C SER A 118 -2.12 -3.48 7.24
N ARG A 119 -2.88 -2.54 7.83
CA ARG A 119 -2.42 -1.15 7.88
C ARG A 119 -1.04 -1.02 8.54
N GLY A 120 -0.75 -1.83 9.53
CA GLY A 120 0.39 -1.64 10.41
C GLY A 120 0.18 -0.48 11.39
N TRP A 121 1.22 -0.15 12.11
CA TRP A 121 1.29 0.99 13.03
C TRP A 121 2.75 1.36 13.26
N THR A 122 2.97 2.56 13.83
CA THR A 122 4.29 2.98 14.31
C THR A 122 4.87 1.92 15.26
N LEU A 123 6.14 1.59 15.09
CA LEU A 123 6.84 0.66 15.96
C LEU A 123 7.01 1.31 17.35
N PRO A 124 6.59 0.64 18.42
CA PRO A 124 6.61 1.24 19.75
C PRO A 124 8.02 1.25 20.31
N GLY A 125 8.57 2.44 20.53
CA GLY A 125 9.81 2.61 21.30
C GLY A 125 9.62 2.40 22.81
N PRO A 126 10.69 2.52 23.62
CA PRO A 126 10.64 2.29 25.07
C PRO A 126 9.61 3.14 25.82
N ASP A 127 9.36 4.37 25.33
CA ASP A 127 8.45 5.34 25.95
C ASP A 127 7.12 5.46 25.20
N ALA A 128 6.75 4.45 24.39
CA ALA A 128 5.52 4.48 23.62
C ALA A 128 4.28 4.52 24.53
N ALA A 129 3.28 5.31 24.14
CA ALA A 129 2.03 5.35 24.86
C ALA A 129 1.32 3.98 24.82
N GLU A 130 0.65 3.61 25.91
CA GLU A 130 -0.05 2.31 25.99
C GLU A 130 -1.04 2.10 24.84
N GLU A 131 -1.68 3.17 24.37
CA GLU A 131 -2.64 3.10 23.27
C GLU A 131 -1.94 2.72 21.96
N ASP A 132 -0.75 3.27 21.68
CA ASP A 132 0.03 2.92 20.50
C ASP A 132 0.49 1.47 20.54
N VAL A 133 0.92 0.98 21.71
CA VAL A 133 1.28 -0.43 21.90
C VAL A 133 0.07 -1.34 21.66
N LYS A 134 -1.12 -0.95 22.14
CA LYS A 134 -2.37 -1.71 21.90
C LYS A 134 -2.73 -1.75 20.42
N ILE A 135 -2.60 -0.61 19.72
CA ILE A 135 -2.87 -0.54 18.28
C ILE A 135 -1.86 -1.40 17.53
N TYR A 136 -0.57 -1.26 17.81
CA TYR A 136 0.50 -2.06 17.21
C TYR A 136 0.23 -3.56 17.34
N ASN A 137 -0.04 -4.04 18.56
CA ASN A 137 -0.35 -5.45 18.80
C ASN A 137 -1.59 -5.92 18.04
N ARG A 138 -2.63 -5.08 17.95
CA ARG A 138 -3.81 -5.37 17.14
C ARG A 138 -3.50 -5.47 15.65
N GLU A 139 -2.65 -4.61 15.12
CA GLU A 139 -2.26 -4.66 13.71
C GLU A 139 -1.37 -5.88 13.41
N ARG A 140 -0.52 -6.31 14.36
CA ARG A 140 0.21 -7.59 14.27
C ARG A 140 -0.76 -8.78 14.14
N MET A 141 -1.78 -8.85 14.99
CA MET A 141 -2.80 -9.89 14.89
C MET A 141 -3.56 -9.84 13.56
N ARG A 142 -3.88 -8.64 13.05
CA ARG A 142 -4.57 -8.47 11.78
C ARG A 142 -3.72 -8.93 10.59
N LEU A 143 -2.43 -8.61 10.60
CA LEU A 143 -1.48 -9.09 9.61
C LEU A 143 -1.44 -10.62 9.62
N GLU A 144 -1.32 -11.22 10.80
CA GLU A 144 -1.29 -12.67 10.94
C GLU A 144 -2.58 -13.34 10.43
N MET A 145 -3.76 -12.79 10.76
CA MET A 145 -5.04 -13.26 10.23
C MET A 145 -5.08 -13.23 8.70
N SER A 146 -4.60 -12.14 8.10
CA SER A 146 -4.55 -11.95 6.67
C SER A 146 -3.62 -12.99 6.00
N LEU A 147 -2.43 -13.19 6.54
CA LEU A 147 -1.45 -14.16 6.03
C LEU A 147 -1.91 -15.61 6.24
N GLN A 148 -2.57 -15.92 7.36
CA GLN A 148 -3.21 -17.22 7.56
C GLN A 148 -4.30 -17.48 6.51
N HIS A 149 -5.10 -16.45 6.18
CA HIS A 149 -6.09 -16.57 5.12
C HIS A 149 -5.41 -16.82 3.76
N ALA A 150 -4.32 -16.12 3.45
CA ALA A 150 -3.54 -16.35 2.25
C ALA A 150 -3.09 -17.82 2.14
N ARG A 151 -2.51 -18.39 3.19
CA ARG A 151 -2.06 -19.78 3.21
C ARG A 151 -3.20 -20.80 3.15
N ARG A 152 -4.43 -20.43 3.56
CA ARG A 152 -5.62 -21.28 3.31
C ARG A 152 -6.06 -21.26 1.85
N LEU A 153 -5.87 -20.15 1.13
CA LEU A 153 -6.16 -20.08 -0.31
C LEU A 153 -5.15 -20.88 -1.14
N SER A 154 -3.87 -20.84 -0.76
CA SER A 154 -2.81 -21.67 -1.37
C SER A 154 -1.63 -21.78 -0.40
N GLN A 155 -1.12 -23.01 -0.24
CA GLN A 155 0.05 -23.28 0.61
C GLN A 155 1.34 -22.78 -0.06
N ASP A 156 1.44 -22.86 -1.38
CA ASP A 156 2.69 -22.71 -2.13
C ASP A 156 2.78 -21.43 -2.95
N ALA A 157 1.64 -20.76 -3.23
CA ALA A 157 1.65 -19.56 -4.05
C ALA A 157 2.46 -18.44 -3.35
N PRO A 158 3.25 -17.66 -4.12
CA PRO A 158 4.02 -16.56 -3.57
C PRO A 158 3.09 -15.48 -2.98
N ILE A 159 3.46 -14.96 -1.80
CA ILE A 159 2.73 -13.88 -1.13
C ILE A 159 3.45 -12.56 -1.34
N THR A 160 2.71 -11.56 -1.79
CA THR A 160 3.06 -10.14 -1.68
C THR A 160 2.25 -9.53 -0.55
N ALA A 161 2.93 -9.06 0.49
CA ALA A 161 2.29 -8.33 1.57
C ALA A 161 2.14 -6.84 1.23
N MET A 162 1.04 -6.26 1.67
CA MET A 162 0.77 -4.83 1.62
C MET A 162 0.69 -4.29 3.05
N MET A 163 1.42 -3.23 3.33
CA MET A 163 1.32 -2.49 4.59
C MET A 163 1.25 -1.00 4.29
N HIS A 164 0.61 -0.21 5.16
CA HIS A 164 0.67 1.23 5.01
C HIS A 164 1.85 1.80 5.80
N PHE A 165 1.93 1.53 7.11
CA PHE A 165 3.08 1.91 7.91
C PHE A 165 4.31 1.07 7.57
N PRO A 166 5.53 1.62 7.75
CA PRO A 166 6.77 0.85 7.63
C PRO A 166 6.73 -0.43 8.47
N PRO A 167 7.01 -1.61 7.88
CA PRO A 167 6.97 -2.87 8.62
C PRO A 167 8.12 -3.07 9.61
N LEU A 168 9.23 -2.36 9.41
CA LEU A 168 10.44 -2.43 10.23
C LEU A 168 11.25 -1.15 10.06
N THR A 169 12.26 -0.98 10.93
CA THR A 169 13.32 0.02 10.77
C THR A 169 14.69 -0.69 10.64
N ASP A 170 15.77 0.05 10.45
CA ASP A 170 17.11 -0.54 10.48
C ASP A 170 17.46 -1.12 11.86
N GLU A 171 16.83 -0.63 12.92
CA GLU A 171 17.09 -1.02 14.31
C GLU A 171 16.09 -2.05 14.85
N GLU A 172 14.86 -2.07 14.34
CA GLU A 172 13.75 -2.87 14.87
C GLU A 172 13.11 -3.77 13.83
N THR A 173 12.89 -5.03 14.20
CA THR A 173 12.29 -6.04 13.32
C THR A 173 10.78 -5.84 13.07
N GLY A 174 10.08 -5.14 13.96
CA GLY A 174 8.68 -4.76 13.79
C GLY A 174 7.75 -5.92 13.43
N PHE A 175 7.25 -5.91 12.20
CA PHE A 175 6.35 -6.91 11.64
C PHE A 175 7.07 -7.98 10.82
N SER A 176 8.39 -7.88 10.63
CA SER A 176 9.16 -8.75 9.72
C SER A 176 9.13 -10.22 10.14
N ASP A 177 9.11 -10.50 11.43
CA ASP A 177 8.99 -11.85 11.99
C ASP A 177 7.71 -12.57 11.52
N ILE A 178 6.59 -11.85 11.45
CA ILE A 178 5.33 -12.39 10.93
C ILE A 178 5.41 -12.61 9.42
N LEU A 179 5.96 -11.64 8.68
CA LEU A 179 6.12 -11.74 7.23
C LEU A 179 6.98 -12.96 6.86
N GLU A 180 8.12 -13.16 7.55
CA GLU A 180 9.00 -14.30 7.35
C GLU A 180 8.35 -15.62 7.74
N LYS A 181 7.65 -15.69 8.88
CA LYS A 181 6.92 -16.87 9.36
C LYS A 181 5.97 -17.44 8.30
N TYR A 182 5.32 -16.57 7.51
CA TYR A 182 4.39 -16.99 6.47
C TYR A 182 4.99 -17.05 5.07
N GLY A 183 6.31 -16.89 4.94
CA GLY A 183 7.02 -17.01 3.68
C GLY A 183 6.61 -15.92 2.67
N VAL A 184 6.46 -14.67 3.14
CA VAL A 184 6.23 -13.51 2.28
C VAL A 184 7.48 -13.25 1.45
N SER A 185 7.35 -13.11 0.14
CA SER A 185 8.48 -12.79 -0.75
C SER A 185 8.76 -11.31 -0.83
N ASP A 186 7.72 -10.51 -0.88
CA ASP A 186 7.79 -9.05 -1.06
C ASP A 186 6.78 -8.34 -0.16
N CYS A 187 7.18 -7.19 0.39
CA CYS A 187 6.32 -6.31 1.16
C CYS A 187 6.38 -4.89 0.57
N VAL A 188 5.24 -4.40 0.09
CA VAL A 188 5.10 -3.01 -0.36
C VAL A 188 4.49 -2.16 0.74
N TYR A 189 4.99 -0.93 0.95
CA TYR A 189 4.47 -0.04 1.97
C TYR A 189 4.62 1.44 1.60
N GLY A 190 3.80 2.30 2.21
CA GLY A 190 3.74 3.74 2.00
C GLY A 190 4.10 4.56 3.22
N HIS A 191 3.26 5.56 3.53
CA HIS A 191 3.25 6.39 4.73
C HIS A 191 4.38 7.42 4.85
N LEU A 192 5.58 7.14 4.37
CA LEU A 192 6.73 8.03 4.50
C LEU A 192 6.76 9.04 3.36
N HIS A 193 6.92 10.33 3.70
CA HIS A 193 6.94 11.43 2.74
C HIS A 193 8.18 12.31 2.92
N GLY A 194 8.57 12.99 1.84
CA GLY A 194 9.66 13.95 1.85
C GLY A 194 10.95 13.37 2.47
N PRO A 195 11.60 14.06 3.43
CA PRO A 195 12.85 13.57 4.03
C PRO A 195 12.74 12.23 4.76
N ALA A 196 11.54 11.86 5.26
CA ALA A 196 11.35 10.57 5.96
C ALA A 196 11.56 9.36 5.03
N ILE A 197 11.43 9.56 3.73
CA ILE A 197 11.66 8.51 2.71
C ILE A 197 13.12 8.01 2.73
N TYR A 198 14.08 8.84 3.12
CA TYR A 198 15.50 8.45 3.17
C TYR A 198 15.78 7.41 4.26
N GLY A 199 14.98 7.37 5.33
CA GLY A 199 15.06 6.36 6.37
C GLY A 199 14.28 5.08 6.09
N ALA A 200 13.68 4.95 4.90
CA ALA A 200 12.88 3.80 4.53
C ALA A 200 13.75 2.56 4.27
N VAL A 201 13.42 1.44 4.88
CA VAL A 201 14.06 0.16 4.59
C VAL A 201 13.64 -0.34 3.22
N ARG A 202 14.61 -0.53 2.34
CA ARG A 202 14.43 -1.06 0.98
C ARG A 202 15.34 -2.25 0.73
N GLY A 203 14.95 -3.07 -0.26
CA GLY A 203 15.73 -4.25 -0.61
C GLY A 203 15.48 -5.43 0.33
N VAL A 204 16.37 -6.39 0.30
CA VAL A 204 16.19 -7.64 1.06
C VAL A 204 16.66 -7.45 2.52
N ARG A 205 15.78 -7.83 3.45
CA ARG A 205 16.12 -8.01 4.87
C ARG A 205 15.53 -9.37 5.29
N GLY A 206 16.36 -10.23 5.84
CA GLY A 206 15.97 -11.63 6.07
C GLY A 206 15.53 -12.31 4.79
N ALA A 207 14.35 -12.91 4.79
CA ALA A 207 13.77 -13.59 3.61
C ALA A 207 12.82 -12.69 2.79
N VAL A 208 12.56 -11.46 3.20
CA VAL A 208 11.56 -10.56 2.59
C VAL A 208 12.25 -9.43 1.85
N ARG A 209 11.72 -9.06 0.68
CA ARG A 209 12.13 -7.86 -0.05
C ARG A 209 11.13 -6.73 0.22
N TYR A 210 11.64 -5.60 0.71
CA TYR A 210 10.84 -4.43 1.08
C TYR A 210 10.89 -3.34 0.02
N HIS A 211 9.72 -2.76 -0.28
CA HIS A 211 9.54 -1.73 -1.30
C HIS A 211 8.73 -0.57 -0.71
N GLN A 212 9.37 0.57 -0.51
CA GLN A 212 8.68 1.80 -0.15
C GLN A 212 8.11 2.43 -1.43
N VAL A 213 6.79 2.69 -1.45
CA VAL A 213 6.06 3.05 -2.66
C VAL A 213 5.16 4.29 -2.48
N SER A 214 5.48 5.19 -1.54
CA SER A 214 4.81 6.49 -1.46
C SER A 214 5.02 7.29 -2.74
N CYS A 215 3.97 7.89 -3.26
CA CYS A 215 3.94 8.48 -4.59
C CYS A 215 4.96 9.59 -4.82
N ASP A 216 5.23 10.44 -3.81
CA ASP A 216 6.23 11.49 -3.89
C ASP A 216 7.67 10.95 -3.95
N GLY A 217 7.92 9.81 -3.30
CA GLY A 217 9.20 9.10 -3.39
C GLY A 217 9.43 8.40 -4.74
N LEU A 218 8.40 8.28 -5.54
CA LEU A 218 8.39 7.66 -6.87
C LEU A 218 8.28 8.70 -8.01
N ASP A 219 8.47 9.97 -7.70
CA ASP A 219 8.21 11.06 -8.66
C ASP A 219 6.82 10.96 -9.32
N PHE A 220 5.83 10.51 -8.53
CA PHE A 220 4.43 10.33 -8.94
C PHE A 220 4.25 9.35 -10.11
N ARG A 221 5.06 8.29 -10.13
CA ARG A 221 4.98 7.17 -11.08
C ARG A 221 4.74 5.86 -10.37
N LEU A 222 4.16 4.90 -11.05
CA LEU A 222 3.96 3.58 -10.48
C LEU A 222 5.28 2.82 -10.37
N TYR A 223 5.50 2.20 -9.21
CA TYR A 223 6.59 1.25 -9.03
C TYR A 223 6.24 -0.08 -9.71
N THR A 224 7.13 -0.59 -10.58
CA THR A 224 6.97 -1.94 -11.16
C THR A 224 7.50 -2.97 -10.19
N LEU A 225 6.60 -3.74 -9.58
CA LEU A 225 6.99 -4.81 -8.66
C LEU A 225 7.35 -6.09 -9.42
N TYR A 226 6.50 -6.46 -10.39
CA TYR A 226 6.72 -7.61 -11.27
C TYR A 226 6.28 -7.25 -12.69
N GLY A 227 7.01 -7.71 -13.70
CA GLY A 227 6.68 -7.48 -15.11
C GLY A 227 7.93 -7.57 -15.99
N ASP A 228 7.75 -7.43 -17.30
CA ASP A 228 8.82 -7.51 -18.31
C ASP A 228 9.69 -6.24 -18.39
N GLN A 229 9.42 -5.22 -17.61
CA GLN A 229 10.25 -4.01 -17.55
C GLN A 229 11.42 -4.23 -16.57
N PRO A 230 12.64 -3.86 -16.96
CA PRO A 230 13.77 -3.89 -16.04
C PRO A 230 13.46 -2.96 -14.85
N ILE A 231 13.73 -3.43 -13.63
CA ILE A 231 13.72 -2.58 -12.44
C ILE A 231 14.69 -1.44 -12.71
N GLU A 232 14.17 -0.23 -12.97
CA GLU A 232 15.02 0.95 -13.00
C GLU A 232 15.74 1.01 -11.65
N LYS A 233 17.06 0.83 -11.70
CA LYS A 233 17.90 1.03 -10.52
C LYS A 233 17.69 2.48 -10.10
N MET A 234 17.01 2.69 -8.99
CA MET A 234 17.11 3.96 -8.28
C MET A 234 18.59 4.08 -7.85
N THR A 235 19.40 4.68 -8.71
CA THR A 235 20.76 5.08 -8.37
C THR A 235 20.65 6.19 -7.36
N GLY A 236 20.76 5.83 -6.08
CA GLY A 236 21.16 6.77 -5.06
C GLY A 236 22.62 7.15 -5.34
N GLU A 237 22.83 8.16 -6.14
CA GLU A 237 24.10 8.88 -6.13
C GLU A 237 24.01 9.98 -5.08
N ALA A 238 25.03 10.01 -4.24
CA ALA A 238 25.29 10.77 -3.04
C ALA A 238 25.16 12.29 -3.17
#